data_e72374448849f59d963b84aa7eae6eec
#
_entry.id   e72374448849f59d963b84aa7eae6eec
#
_cell.length_a   1.000
_cell.length_b   1.000
_cell.length_c   1.000
_cell.angle_alpha   90.00
_cell.angle_beta   90.00
_cell.angle_gamma   90.00
#
_symmetry.space_group_name_H-M   'P 1'
#
loop_
_entity.id
_entity.type
_entity.pdbx_description
1 polymer ?
#
loop_
_entity_poly.entity_id
_entity_poly.type
_entity_poly.pdbx_seq_one_letter_code
_entity_poly.pdbx_strand_id
1 'polypeptide(L)'
;MKTVCMLGQNGFIGKTVLEVLKQNFEIVDASQPCDVLVNCAGFSRMYEAQKNPSMMEQVEDYTFDRIANVPFVHIIHLSSIYIEASPDHAYSKFKKRMEQKILSIYPDATIFRLASVLGKGLQKNVIFDLSQSLPLWVTPDSVYNYISSEEVGNIITHFINKPIAATFNVGASESISVSDVVKLTKCETAYGKKKDTVFMDVSFLQKHYKVKTSREYVEEYWRTCCG
;
A
#
# COMPACT_ATOMS: atom_id res chain seq x y z
N MET A 1 3.62 26.94 3.48
CA MET A 1 3.70 25.56 2.93
C MET A 1 3.18 24.65 4.02
N LYS A 2 2.38 23.60 3.70
CA LYS A 2 1.92 22.66 4.73
C LYS A 2 3.09 21.84 5.27
N THR A 3 3.02 21.55 6.56
CA THR A 3 3.98 20.69 7.27
C THR A 3 3.47 19.25 7.31
N VAL A 4 4.33 18.28 7.03
CA VAL A 4 4.01 16.86 7.01
C VAL A 4 4.99 16.08 7.88
N CYS A 5 4.46 15.31 8.81
CA CYS A 5 5.23 14.30 9.53
C CYS A 5 5.02 12.93 8.89
N MET A 6 6.06 12.11 8.81
CA MET A 6 5.96 10.74 8.30
C MET A 6 6.39 9.69 9.32
N LEU A 7 5.55 8.68 9.52
CA LEU A 7 5.95 7.44 10.17
C LEU A 7 6.17 6.34 9.12
N GLY A 8 7.19 5.50 9.31
CA GLY A 8 7.52 4.41 8.38
C GLY A 8 8.29 4.86 7.13
N GLN A 9 8.93 6.01 7.15
CA GLN A 9 9.73 6.58 6.05
C GLN A 9 10.88 5.68 5.56
N ASN A 10 11.38 4.75 6.38
CA ASN A 10 12.44 3.81 6.02
C ASN A 10 11.90 2.50 5.40
N GLY A 11 10.59 2.32 5.36
CA GLY A 11 9.93 1.15 4.76
C GLY A 11 9.93 1.17 3.23
N PHE A 12 9.51 0.05 2.62
CA PHE A 12 9.45 -0.11 1.17
C PHE A 12 8.64 1.00 0.47
N ILE A 13 7.41 1.25 0.91
CA ILE A 13 6.56 2.32 0.36
C ILE A 13 7.04 3.68 0.85
N GLY A 14 7.36 3.79 2.15
CA GLY A 14 7.65 5.04 2.81
C GLY A 14 8.83 5.81 2.23
N LYS A 15 9.88 5.12 1.75
CA LYS A 15 11.03 5.77 1.10
C LYS A 15 10.63 6.57 -0.13
N THR A 16 9.87 5.96 -1.04
CA THR A 16 9.42 6.64 -2.26
C THR A 16 8.40 7.73 -1.95
N VAL A 17 7.45 7.46 -1.05
CA VAL A 17 6.47 8.46 -0.61
C VAL A 17 7.17 9.69 -0.02
N LEU A 18 8.19 9.50 0.82
CA LEU A 18 8.97 10.61 1.39
C LEU A 18 9.61 11.48 0.30
N GLU A 19 10.21 10.87 -0.73
CA GLU A 19 10.84 11.62 -1.83
C GLU A 19 9.81 12.45 -2.62
N VAL A 20 8.60 11.92 -2.83
CA VAL A 20 7.53 12.68 -3.48
C VAL A 20 7.04 13.83 -2.58
N LEU A 21 6.84 13.57 -1.30
CA LEU A 21 6.33 14.59 -0.37
C LEU A 21 7.30 15.74 -0.15
N LYS A 22 8.61 15.48 -0.09
CA LYS A 22 9.67 16.52 0.02
C LYS A 22 9.63 17.55 -1.10
N GLN A 23 9.11 17.20 -2.27
CA GLN A 23 9.00 18.12 -3.40
C GLN A 23 7.87 19.14 -3.23
N ASN A 24 6.90 18.86 -2.36
CA ASN A 24 5.66 19.60 -2.25
C ASN A 24 5.40 20.20 -0.86
N PHE A 25 6.04 19.66 0.18
CA PHE A 25 5.75 19.97 1.57
C PHE A 25 7.03 20.13 2.40
N GLU A 26 6.91 20.82 3.51
CA GLU A 26 7.92 20.83 4.56
C GLU A 26 7.79 19.56 5.41
N ILE A 27 8.86 18.75 5.44
CA ILE A 27 8.88 17.53 6.24
C ILE A 27 9.44 17.84 7.62
N VAL A 28 8.64 17.61 8.64
CA VAL A 28 8.99 17.88 10.04
C VAL A 28 9.19 16.58 10.83
N ASP A 29 9.92 16.68 11.93
CA ASP A 29 10.12 15.56 12.86
C ASP A 29 8.82 15.24 13.63
N ALA A 30 8.69 13.98 14.10
CA ALA A 30 7.53 13.50 14.84
C ALA A 30 7.29 14.21 16.19
N SER A 31 8.29 14.89 16.72
CA SER A 31 8.18 15.72 17.94
C SER A 31 7.60 17.12 17.69
N GLN A 32 7.45 17.52 16.43
CA GLN A 32 6.96 18.84 16.04
C GLN A 32 5.49 18.80 15.61
N PRO A 33 4.70 19.85 15.88
CA PRO A 33 3.36 19.96 15.32
C PRO A 33 3.37 19.94 13.79
N CYS A 34 2.43 19.24 13.19
CA CYS A 34 2.30 19.18 11.74
C CYS A 34 0.82 19.29 11.29
N ASP A 35 0.63 19.75 10.05
CA ASP A 35 -0.69 19.80 9.45
C ASP A 35 -1.21 18.38 9.15
N VAL A 36 -0.32 17.50 8.64
CA VAL A 36 -0.71 16.13 8.27
C VAL A 36 0.32 15.12 8.73
N LEU A 37 -0.15 14.08 9.42
CA LEU A 37 0.61 12.86 9.68
C LEU A 37 0.33 11.84 8.56
N VAL A 38 1.38 11.40 7.87
CA VAL A 38 1.31 10.28 6.91
C VAL A 38 1.88 9.02 7.55
N ASN A 39 1.03 8.06 7.87
CA ASN A 39 1.46 6.81 8.47
C ASN A 39 1.63 5.69 7.42
N CYS A 40 2.87 5.45 7.03
CA CYS A 40 3.31 4.31 6.22
C CYS A 40 3.86 3.16 7.09
N ALA A 41 3.91 3.33 8.42
CA ALA A 41 4.39 2.29 9.33
C ALA A 41 3.35 1.18 9.51
N GLY A 42 3.85 0.00 9.80
CA GLY A 42 3.02 -1.16 10.08
C GLY A 42 3.61 -2.43 9.49
N PHE A 43 3.01 -3.54 9.84
CA PHE A 43 3.44 -4.84 9.37
C PHE A 43 3.00 -5.09 7.92
N SER A 44 3.87 -5.70 7.09
CA SER A 44 3.60 -5.90 5.66
C SER A 44 3.75 -7.34 5.17
N ARG A 45 4.17 -8.29 6.03
CA ARG A 45 4.49 -9.67 5.63
C ARG A 45 3.37 -10.64 6.01
N MET A 46 2.43 -10.90 5.09
CA MET A 46 1.27 -11.76 5.33
C MET A 46 1.63 -13.15 5.88
N TYR A 47 2.66 -13.80 5.31
CA TYR A 47 3.08 -15.13 5.72
C TYR A 47 3.59 -15.17 7.17
N GLU A 48 4.34 -14.16 7.60
CA GLU A 48 4.84 -14.08 8.98
C GLU A 48 3.71 -13.75 9.96
N ALA A 49 2.71 -12.97 9.54
CA ALA A 49 1.55 -12.65 10.37
C ALA A 49 0.79 -13.88 10.84
N GLN A 50 0.68 -14.89 9.98
CA GLN A 50 -0.01 -16.13 10.32
C GLN A 50 0.80 -17.02 11.26
N LYS A 51 2.14 -16.95 11.19
CA LYS A 51 3.04 -17.74 12.02
C LYS A 51 3.24 -17.16 13.43
N ASN A 52 3.15 -15.86 13.57
CA ASN A 52 3.44 -15.17 14.81
C ASN A 52 2.44 -14.05 15.12
N PRO A 53 1.21 -14.38 15.56
CA PRO A 53 0.17 -13.38 15.86
C PRO A 53 0.57 -12.40 16.96
N SER A 54 1.32 -12.84 17.98
CA SER A 54 1.74 -11.97 19.09
C SER A 54 2.68 -10.85 18.64
N MET A 55 3.54 -11.11 17.66
CA MET A 55 4.38 -10.07 17.05
C MET A 55 3.53 -9.01 16.35
N MET A 56 2.39 -9.41 15.77
CA MET A 56 1.48 -8.47 15.13
C MET A 56 0.85 -7.49 16.12
N GLU A 57 0.47 -7.98 17.29
CA GLU A 57 -0.08 -7.14 18.37
C GLU A 57 0.96 -6.13 18.87
N GLN A 58 2.20 -6.57 19.09
CA GLN A 58 3.28 -5.67 19.49
C GLN A 58 3.55 -4.57 18.44
N VAL A 59 3.54 -4.92 17.15
CA VAL A 59 3.71 -3.93 16.07
C VAL A 59 2.52 -2.98 15.99
N GLU A 60 1.30 -3.46 16.26
CA GLU A 60 0.09 -2.63 16.31
C GLU A 60 0.19 -1.59 17.41
N ASP A 61 0.47 -2.04 18.65
CA ASP A 61 0.57 -1.15 19.80
C ASP A 61 1.72 -0.13 19.62
N TYR A 62 2.90 -0.59 19.23
CA TYR A 62 4.02 0.29 18.96
C TYR A 62 3.71 1.33 17.87
N THR A 63 3.05 0.92 16.79
CA THR A 63 2.68 1.86 15.70
C THR A 63 1.66 2.87 16.19
N PHE A 64 0.67 2.40 16.96
CA PHE A 64 -0.38 3.26 17.48
C PHE A 64 0.16 4.26 18.51
N ASP A 65 1.02 3.83 19.43
CA ASP A 65 1.67 4.72 20.40
C ASP A 65 2.46 5.82 19.68
N ARG A 66 3.14 5.49 18.61
CA ARG A 66 3.84 6.50 17.80
C ARG A 66 2.89 7.49 17.15
N ILE A 67 1.75 7.04 16.61
CA ILE A 67 0.72 7.93 16.06
C ILE A 67 0.20 8.88 17.15
N ALA A 68 -0.13 8.34 18.33
CA ALA A 68 -0.70 9.11 19.44
C ALA A 68 0.25 10.18 20.01
N ASN A 69 1.57 10.00 19.82
CA ASN A 69 2.59 10.94 20.30
C ASN A 69 2.98 12.03 19.28
N VAL A 70 2.41 12.01 18.05
CA VAL A 70 2.63 13.09 17.06
C VAL A 70 1.51 14.12 17.19
N PRO A 71 1.82 15.41 17.39
CA PRO A 71 0.79 16.46 17.34
C PRO A 71 0.46 16.82 15.89
N PHE A 72 -0.66 16.34 15.37
CA PHE A 72 -1.12 16.58 13.99
C PHE A 72 -2.57 17.07 13.94
N VAL A 73 -2.93 17.72 12.81
CA VAL A 73 -4.32 18.16 12.55
C VAL A 73 -5.11 17.07 11.81
N HIS A 74 -4.48 16.39 10.81
CA HIS A 74 -5.11 15.36 10.01
C HIS A 74 -4.19 14.15 9.84
N ILE A 75 -4.74 12.94 9.70
CA ILE A 75 -3.97 11.73 9.46
C ILE A 75 -4.38 11.05 8.15
N ILE A 76 -3.38 10.63 7.37
CA ILE A 76 -3.52 9.69 6.25
C ILE A 76 -2.82 8.39 6.64
N HIS A 77 -3.59 7.30 6.74
CA HIS A 77 -3.07 5.98 7.13
C HIS A 77 -3.09 4.98 5.96
N LEU A 78 -1.97 4.27 5.76
CA LEU A 78 -1.87 3.22 4.75
C LEU A 78 -2.27 1.86 5.30
N SER A 79 -3.37 1.34 4.80
CA SER A 79 -3.94 0.03 5.08
C SER A 79 -3.78 -0.92 3.88
N SER A 80 -4.62 -1.93 3.73
CA SER A 80 -4.50 -2.95 2.70
C SER A 80 -5.84 -3.45 2.19
N ILE A 81 -5.94 -3.66 0.87
CA ILE A 81 -7.10 -4.31 0.23
C ILE A 81 -7.35 -5.74 0.73
N TYR A 82 -6.37 -6.39 1.30
CA TYR A 82 -6.53 -7.75 1.84
C TYR A 82 -7.53 -7.85 2.98
N ILE A 83 -7.92 -6.73 3.60
CA ILE A 83 -9.05 -6.68 4.55
C ILE A 83 -10.35 -7.15 3.87
N GLU A 84 -10.52 -6.87 2.57
CA GLU A 84 -11.67 -7.29 1.77
C GLU A 84 -11.41 -8.63 1.05
N ALA A 85 -10.23 -8.78 0.46
CA ALA A 85 -9.88 -9.95 -0.35
C ALA A 85 -9.65 -11.23 0.47
N SER A 86 -9.20 -11.11 1.71
CA SER A 86 -8.92 -12.26 2.59
C SER A 86 -9.23 -11.89 4.05
N PRO A 87 -10.49 -11.65 4.43
CA PRO A 87 -10.86 -11.07 5.74
C PRO A 87 -10.47 -11.95 6.93
N ASP A 88 -10.44 -13.27 6.75
CA ASP A 88 -10.11 -14.23 7.81
C ASP A 88 -8.62 -14.39 8.08
N HIS A 89 -7.77 -13.90 7.18
CA HIS A 89 -6.33 -13.97 7.36
C HIS A 89 -5.86 -13.10 8.53
N ALA A 90 -4.89 -13.57 9.32
CA ALA A 90 -4.37 -12.85 10.49
C ALA A 90 -3.89 -11.43 10.15
N TYR A 91 -3.21 -11.26 9.01
CA TYR A 91 -2.80 -9.96 8.50
C TYR A 91 -3.97 -9.00 8.25
N SER A 92 -5.06 -9.48 7.67
CA SER A 92 -6.26 -8.69 7.38
C SER A 92 -6.98 -8.27 8.66
N LYS A 93 -7.11 -9.18 9.62
CA LYS A 93 -7.66 -8.90 10.96
C LYS A 93 -6.83 -7.83 11.67
N PHE A 94 -5.51 -7.94 11.62
CA PHE A 94 -4.59 -6.92 12.14
C PHE A 94 -4.83 -5.55 11.48
N LYS A 95 -4.81 -5.48 10.15
CA LYS A 95 -5.04 -4.21 9.43
C LYS A 95 -6.40 -3.60 9.76
N LYS A 96 -7.45 -4.43 9.85
CA LYS A 96 -8.80 -3.97 10.22
C LYS A 96 -8.86 -3.39 11.64
N ARG A 97 -8.19 -4.04 12.62
CA ARG A 97 -8.09 -3.50 13.99
C ARG A 97 -7.40 -2.15 14.02
N MET A 98 -6.29 -1.99 13.25
CA MET A 98 -5.62 -0.69 13.13
C MET A 98 -6.53 0.41 12.56
N GLU A 99 -7.28 0.12 11.49
CA GLU A 99 -8.27 1.06 10.95
C GLU A 99 -9.29 1.47 12.02
N GLN A 100 -9.86 0.48 12.73
CA GLN A 100 -10.86 0.72 13.79
C GLN A 100 -10.29 1.54 14.94
N LYS A 101 -9.07 1.23 15.40
CA LYS A 101 -8.39 1.93 16.48
C LYS A 101 -8.08 3.39 16.09
N ILE A 102 -7.64 3.63 14.86
CA ILE A 102 -7.40 4.99 14.35
C ILE A 102 -8.72 5.75 14.27
N LEU A 103 -9.76 5.20 13.64
CA LEU A 103 -11.05 5.87 13.47
C LEU A 103 -11.78 6.14 14.79
N SER A 104 -11.56 5.32 15.81
CA SER A 104 -12.17 5.56 17.14
C SER A 104 -11.64 6.81 17.84
N ILE A 105 -10.42 7.25 17.52
CA ILE A 105 -9.78 8.42 18.13
C ILE A 105 -9.72 9.60 17.15
N TYR A 106 -9.53 9.29 15.85
CA TYR A 106 -9.42 10.28 14.77
C TYR A 106 -10.51 9.99 13.72
N PRO A 107 -11.79 10.34 13.99
CA PRO A 107 -12.92 10.02 13.11
C PRO A 107 -12.80 10.65 11.72
N ASP A 108 -12.05 11.74 11.60
CA ASP A 108 -11.80 12.44 10.34
C ASP A 108 -10.58 11.89 9.58
N ALA A 109 -10.02 10.75 9.98
CA ALA A 109 -8.88 10.15 9.30
C ALA A 109 -9.18 9.76 7.85
N THR A 110 -8.18 9.91 6.98
CA THR A 110 -8.19 9.33 5.64
C THR A 110 -7.46 7.99 5.68
N ILE A 111 -8.10 6.90 5.25
CA ILE A 111 -7.50 5.56 5.24
C ILE A 111 -7.45 5.03 3.80
N PHE A 112 -6.25 4.68 3.34
CA PHE A 112 -6.00 4.09 2.02
C PHE A 112 -5.80 2.58 2.14
N ARG A 113 -6.71 1.78 1.59
CA ARG A 113 -6.52 0.34 1.40
C ARG A 113 -5.78 0.12 0.10
N LEU A 114 -4.47 -0.08 0.21
CA LEU A 114 -3.59 -0.18 -0.95
C LEU A 114 -3.72 -1.52 -1.68
N ALA A 115 -3.66 -1.46 -3.01
CA ALA A 115 -3.36 -2.58 -3.91
C ALA A 115 -1.94 -3.14 -3.67
N SER A 116 -1.53 -4.10 -4.49
CA SER A 116 -0.13 -4.55 -4.55
C SER A 116 0.75 -3.43 -5.09
N VAL A 117 1.69 -2.96 -4.26
CA VAL A 117 2.55 -1.83 -4.62
C VAL A 117 3.81 -2.31 -5.32
N LEU A 118 4.16 -1.65 -6.43
CA LEU A 118 5.41 -1.82 -7.18
C LEU A 118 6.35 -0.65 -6.88
N GLY A 119 7.67 -0.92 -6.78
CA GLY A 119 8.64 0.13 -6.54
C GLY A 119 10.05 -0.42 -6.31
N LYS A 120 11.01 0.49 -6.20
CA LYS A 120 12.41 0.14 -5.93
C LYS A 120 12.55 -0.61 -4.60
N GLY A 121 13.20 -1.77 -4.65
CA GLY A 121 13.37 -2.62 -3.47
C GLY A 121 12.18 -3.55 -3.19
N LEU A 122 11.34 -3.83 -4.19
CA LEU A 122 10.31 -4.87 -4.12
C LEU A 122 10.96 -6.22 -3.77
N GLN A 123 10.38 -6.94 -2.80
CA GLN A 123 10.93 -8.20 -2.28
C GLN A 123 9.92 -9.36 -2.26
N LYS A 124 8.72 -9.14 -2.76
CA LYS A 124 7.64 -10.14 -2.74
C LYS A 124 6.55 -9.78 -3.74
N ASN A 125 5.79 -10.69 -4.16
CA ASN A 125 4.65 -10.79 -5.07
C ASN A 125 5.02 -11.42 -6.42
N VAL A 126 4.02 -11.65 -7.28
CA VAL A 126 4.18 -12.26 -8.61
C VAL A 126 5.24 -11.54 -9.46
N ILE A 127 5.28 -10.21 -9.41
CA ILE A 127 6.26 -9.41 -10.20
C ILE A 127 7.68 -9.65 -9.71
N PHE A 128 7.87 -9.71 -8.37
CA PHE A 128 9.16 -10.04 -7.78
C PHE A 128 9.60 -11.46 -8.16
N ASP A 129 8.71 -12.45 -8.02
CA ASP A 129 9.03 -13.84 -8.32
C ASP A 129 9.46 -14.00 -9.79
N LEU A 130 8.75 -13.35 -10.73
CA LEU A 130 9.13 -13.31 -12.14
C LEU A 130 10.48 -12.63 -12.37
N SER A 131 10.76 -11.53 -11.70
CA SER A 131 12.06 -10.82 -11.83
C SER A 131 13.25 -11.64 -11.32
N GLN A 132 12.99 -12.60 -10.44
CA GLN A 132 13.98 -13.52 -9.87
C GLN A 132 13.98 -14.89 -10.57
N SER A 133 13.21 -15.05 -11.66
CA SER A 133 13.02 -16.32 -12.35
C SER A 133 12.55 -17.47 -11.43
N LEU A 134 11.77 -17.13 -10.41
CA LEU A 134 11.19 -18.09 -9.47
C LEU A 134 9.85 -18.62 -10.00
N PRO A 135 9.50 -19.88 -9.68
CA PRO A 135 8.18 -20.40 -10.00
C PRO A 135 7.10 -19.64 -9.23
N LEU A 136 5.98 -19.40 -9.90
CA LEU A 136 4.84 -18.74 -9.27
C LEU A 136 4.09 -19.74 -8.40
N TRP A 137 3.59 -19.27 -7.26
CA TRP A 137 2.77 -20.06 -6.33
C TRP A 137 1.28 -20.05 -6.67
N VAL A 138 0.86 -19.21 -7.62
CA VAL A 138 -0.53 -19.00 -8.06
C VAL A 138 -0.81 -19.56 -9.46
N THR A 139 -2.09 -19.73 -9.77
CA THR A 139 -2.56 -20.13 -11.09
C THR A 139 -2.52 -18.99 -12.10
N PRO A 140 -2.45 -19.25 -13.43
CA PRO A 140 -2.41 -18.21 -14.46
C PRO A 140 -3.67 -17.32 -14.50
N ASP A 141 -4.81 -17.81 -14.06
CA ASP A 141 -6.09 -17.10 -13.97
C ASP A 141 -6.29 -16.34 -12.64
N SER A 142 -5.29 -16.32 -11.78
CA SER A 142 -5.24 -15.41 -10.62
C SER A 142 -5.19 -13.95 -11.07
N VAL A 143 -5.81 -13.06 -10.31
CA VAL A 143 -5.97 -11.64 -10.70
C VAL A 143 -5.49 -10.72 -9.58
N TYR A 144 -4.70 -9.72 -9.93
CA TYR A 144 -4.20 -8.71 -8.99
C TYR A 144 -4.40 -7.30 -9.52
N ASN A 145 -4.40 -6.36 -8.58
CA ASN A 145 -4.33 -4.93 -8.86
C ASN A 145 -2.97 -4.39 -8.42
N TYR A 146 -2.30 -3.63 -9.29
CA TYR A 146 -0.97 -3.09 -9.06
C TYR A 146 -0.94 -1.58 -9.19
N ILE A 147 -0.21 -0.90 -8.31
CA ILE A 147 0.04 0.53 -8.35
C ILE A 147 1.51 0.81 -8.02
N SER A 148 2.10 1.88 -8.57
CA SER A 148 3.48 2.24 -8.21
C SER A 148 3.54 2.97 -6.86
N SER A 149 4.67 2.81 -6.14
CA SER A 149 4.90 3.56 -4.88
C SER A 149 5.00 5.07 -5.09
N GLU A 150 5.42 5.51 -6.27
CA GLU A 150 5.44 6.91 -6.67
C GLU A 150 4.00 7.45 -6.82
N GLU A 151 3.13 6.69 -7.49
CA GLU A 151 1.73 7.07 -7.62
C GLU A 151 1.00 7.13 -6.27
N VAL A 152 1.32 6.21 -5.34
CA VAL A 152 0.83 6.31 -3.96
C VAL A 152 1.26 7.64 -3.33
N GLY A 153 2.50 8.08 -3.53
CA GLY A 153 2.99 9.38 -3.08
C GLY A 153 2.22 10.57 -3.70
N ASN A 154 1.93 10.51 -5.00
CA ASN A 154 1.16 11.53 -5.71
C ASN A 154 -0.30 11.60 -5.21
N ILE A 155 -0.93 10.45 -4.97
CA ILE A 155 -2.27 10.38 -4.38
C ILE A 155 -2.28 10.95 -2.96
N ILE A 156 -1.29 10.63 -2.13
CA ILE A 156 -1.14 11.23 -0.79
C ILE A 156 -1.01 12.75 -0.92
N THR A 157 -0.16 13.25 -1.81
CA THR A 157 -0.01 14.69 -2.09
C THR A 157 -1.34 15.34 -2.46
N HIS A 158 -2.14 14.70 -3.31
CA HIS A 158 -3.46 15.20 -3.66
C HIS A 158 -4.38 15.33 -2.43
N PHE A 159 -4.44 14.30 -1.58
CA PHE A 159 -5.33 14.31 -0.41
C PHE A 159 -4.77 15.10 0.78
N ILE A 160 -3.48 15.40 0.85
CA ILE A 160 -2.95 16.42 1.76
C ILE A 160 -3.52 17.80 1.38
N ASN A 161 -3.60 18.09 0.08
CA ASN A 161 -4.13 19.37 -0.40
C ASN A 161 -5.67 19.45 -0.35
N LYS A 162 -6.35 18.33 -0.51
CA LYS A 162 -7.81 18.19 -0.47
C LYS A 162 -8.21 17.07 0.51
N PRO A 163 -8.08 17.30 1.82
CA PRO A 163 -8.34 16.28 2.82
C PRO A 163 -9.80 15.80 2.78
N ILE A 164 -10.00 14.53 3.03
CA ILE A 164 -11.31 13.89 3.06
C ILE A 164 -11.35 12.82 4.17
N ALA A 165 -12.40 12.85 4.97
CA ALA A 165 -12.67 11.85 6.00
C ALA A 165 -13.31 10.62 5.34
N ALA A 166 -12.49 9.63 4.94
CA ALA A 166 -12.98 8.43 4.27
C ALA A 166 -11.98 7.26 4.34
N THR A 167 -12.51 6.04 4.29
CA THR A 167 -11.74 4.81 4.04
C THR A 167 -12.07 4.32 2.64
N PHE A 168 -11.07 4.18 1.77
CA PHE A 168 -11.28 3.74 0.39
C PHE A 168 -10.07 3.02 -0.20
N ASN A 169 -10.32 2.32 -1.30
CA ASN A 169 -9.32 1.55 -1.99
C ASN A 169 -8.46 2.45 -2.89
N VAL A 170 -7.14 2.21 -2.86
CA VAL A 170 -6.14 2.93 -3.67
C VAL A 170 -5.35 1.93 -4.50
N GLY A 171 -5.60 1.93 -5.80
CA GLY A 171 -5.02 1.01 -6.78
C GLY A 171 -5.21 1.51 -8.20
N ALA A 172 -4.91 0.66 -9.16
CA ALA A 172 -5.12 0.93 -10.59
C ALA A 172 -6.60 0.90 -10.97
N SER A 173 -6.94 1.54 -12.07
CA SER A 173 -8.31 1.57 -12.63
C SER A 173 -8.81 0.19 -13.05
N GLU A 174 -7.91 -0.72 -13.40
CA GLU A 174 -8.20 -2.09 -13.83
C GLU A 174 -7.19 -3.06 -13.23
N SER A 175 -7.64 -4.26 -12.90
CA SER A 175 -6.80 -5.36 -12.48
C SER A 175 -6.23 -6.13 -13.67
N ILE A 176 -5.23 -6.99 -13.44
CA ILE A 176 -4.57 -7.77 -14.48
C ILE A 176 -4.44 -9.25 -14.05
N SER A 177 -4.61 -10.19 -14.99
CA SER A 177 -4.38 -11.61 -14.75
C SER A 177 -2.88 -11.92 -14.68
N VAL A 178 -2.52 -12.97 -13.93
CA VAL A 178 -1.12 -13.44 -13.85
C VAL A 178 -0.64 -13.90 -15.22
N SER A 179 -1.48 -14.55 -16.03
CA SER A 179 -1.12 -14.95 -17.40
C SER A 179 -0.78 -13.74 -18.29
N ASP A 180 -1.50 -12.63 -18.13
CA ASP A 180 -1.20 -11.42 -18.91
C ASP A 180 0.07 -10.71 -18.40
N VAL A 181 0.34 -10.74 -17.10
CA VAL A 181 1.62 -10.28 -16.55
C VAL A 181 2.78 -11.09 -17.15
N VAL A 182 2.68 -12.43 -17.18
CA VAL A 182 3.71 -13.30 -17.74
C VAL A 182 3.94 -13.02 -19.24
N LYS A 183 2.86 -12.86 -20.04
CA LYS A 183 2.97 -12.46 -21.45
C LYS A 183 3.66 -11.10 -21.62
N LEU A 184 3.33 -10.14 -20.78
CA LEU A 184 3.86 -8.79 -20.83
C LEU A 184 5.35 -8.74 -20.48
N THR A 185 5.76 -9.50 -19.46
CA THR A 185 7.15 -9.58 -19.02
C THR A 185 8.01 -10.52 -19.87
N LYS A 186 7.37 -11.34 -20.73
CA LYS A 186 8.02 -12.39 -21.55
C LYS A 186 8.83 -13.38 -20.74
N CYS A 187 8.47 -13.58 -19.47
CA CYS A 187 9.13 -14.56 -18.60
C CYS A 187 8.59 -15.96 -18.86
N GLU A 188 9.50 -16.95 -18.81
CA GLU A 188 9.11 -18.35 -18.69
C GLU A 188 8.98 -18.69 -17.20
N THR A 189 7.87 -19.32 -16.81
CA THR A 189 7.63 -19.68 -15.40
C THR A 189 6.71 -20.88 -15.28
N ALA A 190 6.89 -21.65 -14.20
CA ALA A 190 5.92 -22.64 -13.76
C ALA A 190 4.86 -22.01 -12.88
N TYR A 191 3.61 -22.43 -13.01
CA TYR A 191 2.50 -21.95 -12.22
C TYR A 191 2.21 -22.87 -11.03
N GLY A 192 1.80 -22.28 -9.91
CA GLY A 192 1.27 -23.00 -8.76
C GLY A 192 -0.18 -23.44 -8.95
N LYS A 193 -0.74 -23.95 -7.87
CA LYS A 193 -2.11 -24.51 -7.87
C LYS A 193 -3.14 -23.62 -7.15
N LYS A 194 -2.68 -22.59 -6.43
CA LYS A 194 -3.57 -21.70 -5.67
C LYS A 194 -4.14 -20.63 -6.60
N LYS A 195 -5.45 -20.59 -6.75
CA LYS A 195 -6.11 -19.44 -7.35
C LYS A 195 -6.21 -18.33 -6.30
N ASP A 196 -5.76 -17.13 -6.66
CA ASP A 196 -5.84 -15.93 -5.83
C ASP A 196 -6.44 -14.79 -6.65
N THR A 197 -7.49 -14.15 -6.13
CA THR A 197 -8.17 -13.08 -6.84
C THR A 197 -8.39 -11.92 -5.88
N VAL A 198 -7.72 -10.82 -6.15
CA VAL A 198 -7.89 -9.57 -5.41
C VAL A 198 -8.77 -8.64 -6.24
N PHE A 199 -10.07 -8.69 -5.95
CA PHE A 199 -11.00 -7.72 -6.54
C PHE A 199 -10.85 -6.38 -5.83
N MET A 200 -10.87 -5.26 -6.59
CA MET A 200 -10.67 -3.94 -6.04
C MET A 200 -11.59 -2.91 -6.70
N ASP A 201 -12.51 -2.36 -5.94
CA ASP A 201 -13.31 -1.21 -6.37
C ASP A 201 -12.55 0.09 -6.05
N VAL A 202 -12.16 0.82 -7.08
CA VAL A 202 -11.47 2.11 -6.97
C VAL A 202 -12.36 3.28 -7.42
N SER A 203 -13.66 3.06 -7.56
CA SER A 203 -14.61 4.06 -8.06
C SER A 203 -14.62 5.35 -7.22
N PHE A 204 -14.43 5.23 -5.90
CA PHE A 204 -14.30 6.40 -5.04
C PHE A 204 -13.03 7.21 -5.37
N LEU A 205 -11.88 6.55 -5.50
CA LEU A 205 -10.64 7.22 -5.88
C LEU A 205 -10.76 7.92 -7.24
N GLN A 206 -11.36 7.25 -8.24
CA GLN A 206 -11.51 7.77 -9.61
C GLN A 206 -12.39 9.03 -9.70
N LYS A 207 -13.26 9.28 -8.73
CA LYS A 207 -14.01 10.55 -8.64
C LYS A 207 -13.11 11.75 -8.28
N HIS A 208 -11.97 11.51 -7.66
CA HIS A 208 -11.07 12.54 -7.14
C HIS A 208 -9.72 12.58 -7.84
N TYR A 209 -9.25 11.44 -8.33
CA TYR A 209 -7.90 11.29 -8.89
C TYR A 209 -7.87 10.26 -10.02
N LYS A 210 -7.22 10.59 -11.14
CA LYS A 210 -7.07 9.67 -12.27
C LYS A 210 -5.87 8.76 -12.07
N VAL A 211 -6.08 7.46 -12.14
CA VAL A 211 -5.04 6.42 -12.05
C VAL A 211 -4.93 5.65 -13.37
N LYS A 212 -3.76 5.08 -13.62
CA LYS A 212 -3.48 4.18 -14.74
C LYS A 212 -4.07 2.79 -14.47
N THR A 213 -4.04 1.92 -15.48
CA THR A 213 -4.34 0.49 -15.35
C THR A 213 -3.18 -0.27 -14.69
N SER A 214 -3.45 -1.45 -14.11
CA SER A 214 -2.38 -2.33 -13.59
C SER A 214 -1.39 -2.73 -14.67
N ARG A 215 -1.85 -2.90 -15.92
CA ARG A 215 -1.00 -3.18 -17.07
C ARG A 215 0.07 -2.10 -17.25
N GLU A 216 -0.35 -0.84 -17.29
CA GLU A 216 0.57 0.30 -17.47
C GLU A 216 1.59 0.40 -16.33
N TYR A 217 1.16 0.21 -15.07
CA TYR A 217 2.10 0.21 -13.93
C TYR A 217 3.09 -0.96 -13.97
N VAL A 218 2.65 -2.14 -14.39
CA VAL A 218 3.54 -3.31 -14.54
C VAL A 218 4.54 -3.09 -15.66
N GLU A 219 4.12 -2.58 -16.83
CA GLU A 219 4.98 -2.27 -17.96
C GLU A 219 6.06 -1.24 -17.60
N GLU A 220 5.67 -0.17 -16.94
CA GLU A 220 6.61 0.88 -16.48
C GLU A 220 7.62 0.33 -15.48
N TYR A 221 7.15 -0.41 -14.47
CA TYR A 221 8.01 -1.01 -13.47
C TYR A 221 8.99 -2.02 -14.10
N TRP A 222 8.48 -2.91 -14.97
CA TRP A 222 9.30 -3.93 -15.60
C TRP A 222 10.42 -3.32 -16.43
N ARG A 223 10.10 -2.34 -17.27
CA ARG A 223 11.08 -1.62 -18.09
C ARG A 223 12.14 -0.91 -17.27
N THR A 224 11.80 -0.37 -16.11
CA THR A 224 12.69 0.48 -15.30
C THR A 224 13.55 -0.33 -14.33
N CYS A 225 13.04 -1.44 -13.80
CA CYS A 225 13.66 -2.16 -12.69
C CYS A 225 14.11 -3.58 -13.04
N CYS A 226 13.67 -4.17 -14.17
CA CYS A 226 13.89 -5.57 -14.50
C CYS A 226 14.39 -5.77 -15.95
N GLY A 227 14.28 -4.76 -16.82
CA GLY A 227 14.69 -4.81 -18.23
C GLY A 227 16.12 -4.36 -18.48
#